data_e8869fb7be6ccf59ae95105dcf00d57d
#
_entry.id   e8869fb7be6ccf59ae95105dcf00d57d
#
_cell.length_a   1.000
_cell.length_b   1.000
_cell.length_c   1.000
_cell.angle_alpha   90.00
_cell.angle_beta   90.00
_cell.angle_gamma   90.00
#
_symmetry.space_group_name_H-M   'P 1'
#
loop_
_entity.id
_entity.type
_entity.pdbx_description
1 polymer ?
#
loop_
_entity_poly.entity_id
_entity_poly.type
_entity_poly.pdbx_seq_one_letter_code
_entity_poly.pdbx_strand_id
1 'polypeptide(L)'
;MALTHQDIQAIQNVTKNLCSDETVIKGDNIPVETLNSNGKIVESNEYEVIDKINGTTQAIAVAPVIDGKTDYSQTAIVVAGTQLIGKEGFGEEAWNSTKNVIEARSGLTPQVDDISDFYDSTAAKLEKDHGGGSISNMSGFSQSGPAVAKVAAQHQVPKITNFM
;
A
#
# COMPACT_ATOMS: atom_id res chain seq x y z
N MET A 1 8.92 16.59 5.98
CA MET A 1 9.79 15.73 5.15
C MET A 1 8.91 14.82 4.31
N ALA A 2 9.08 14.88 2.99
CA ALA A 2 8.23 14.08 2.09
C ALA A 2 8.77 12.66 1.97
N LEU A 3 7.87 11.68 1.83
CA LEU A 3 8.26 10.31 1.56
C LEU A 3 8.90 10.21 0.17
N THR A 4 10.05 9.56 0.11
CA THR A 4 10.78 9.37 -1.14
C THR A 4 10.32 8.11 -1.86
N HIS A 5 10.73 7.97 -3.13
CA HIS A 5 10.51 6.75 -3.89
C HIS A 5 11.08 5.52 -3.17
N GLN A 6 12.26 5.66 -2.56
CA GLN A 6 12.89 4.57 -1.80
C GLN A 6 12.09 4.21 -0.55
N ASP A 7 11.53 5.20 0.14
CA ASP A 7 10.67 4.97 1.29
C ASP A 7 9.44 4.15 0.90
N ILE A 8 8.79 4.52 -0.19
CA ILE A 8 7.62 3.80 -0.70
C ILE A 8 8.00 2.38 -1.12
N GLN A 9 9.14 2.21 -1.78
CA GLN A 9 9.63 0.89 -2.16
C GLN A 9 9.87 -0.01 -0.95
N ALA A 10 10.47 0.55 0.11
CA ALA A 10 10.71 -0.19 1.35
C ALA A 10 9.40 -0.65 1.99
N ILE A 11 8.39 0.21 2.01
CA ILE A 11 7.06 -0.15 2.52
C ILE A 11 6.44 -1.23 1.63
N GLN A 12 6.53 -1.09 0.31
CA GLN A 12 5.99 -2.06 -0.65
C GLN A 12 6.58 -3.45 -0.43
N ASN A 13 7.88 -3.53 -0.14
CA ASN A 13 8.57 -4.81 0.08
C ASN A 13 8.05 -5.59 1.29
N VAL A 14 7.48 -4.91 2.28
CA VAL A 14 6.97 -5.53 3.51
C VAL A 14 5.45 -5.54 3.60
N THR A 15 4.75 -4.88 2.68
CA THR A 15 3.30 -4.72 2.75
C THR A 15 2.55 -6.05 2.84
N LYS A 16 2.92 -7.01 2.01
CA LYS A 16 2.27 -8.31 1.99
C LYS A 16 2.37 -9.03 3.32
N ASN A 17 3.55 -9.02 3.92
CA ASN A 17 3.79 -9.64 5.22
C ASN A 17 3.06 -8.90 6.33
N LEU A 18 3.06 -7.57 6.31
CA LEU A 18 2.35 -6.77 7.30
C LEU A 18 0.85 -6.97 7.25
N CYS A 19 0.28 -7.08 6.04
CA CYS A 19 -1.15 -7.30 5.89
C CYS A 19 -1.59 -8.66 6.41
N SER A 20 -0.78 -9.70 6.21
CA SER A 20 -1.09 -11.05 6.66
C SER A 20 -0.72 -11.32 8.11
N ASP A 21 0.04 -10.45 8.76
CA ASP A 21 0.44 -10.61 10.16
C ASP A 21 -0.65 -10.08 11.08
N GLU A 22 -1.37 -10.99 11.72
CA GLU A 22 -2.47 -10.66 12.62
C GLU A 22 -2.01 -9.88 13.87
N THR A 23 -0.72 -9.91 14.20
CA THR A 23 -0.18 -9.16 15.33
C THR A 23 0.03 -7.69 15.01
N VAL A 24 0.05 -7.32 13.74
CA VAL A 24 0.15 -5.93 13.30
C VAL A 24 -1.24 -5.34 13.19
N ILE A 25 -1.55 -4.39 14.04
CA ILE A 25 -2.87 -3.75 14.12
C ILE A 25 -2.75 -2.24 13.96
N LYS A 26 -3.86 -1.59 13.66
CA LYS A 26 -3.88 -0.12 13.56
C LYS A 26 -3.43 0.51 14.88
N GLY A 27 -2.65 1.57 14.78
CA GLY A 27 -2.04 2.25 15.93
C GLY A 27 -0.64 1.75 16.26
N ASP A 28 -0.23 0.60 15.73
CA ASP A 28 1.12 0.09 15.96
C ASP A 28 2.14 0.93 15.22
N ASN A 29 3.30 1.11 15.85
CA ASN A 29 4.47 1.67 15.21
C ASN A 29 5.36 0.53 14.72
N ILE A 30 5.69 0.54 13.44
CA ILE A 30 6.48 -0.52 12.84
C ILE A 30 7.76 0.05 12.23
N PRO A 31 8.89 -0.64 12.38
CA PRO A 31 10.11 -0.26 11.68
C PRO A 31 10.11 -0.80 10.25
N VAL A 32 10.50 0.03 9.30
CA VAL A 32 10.68 -0.36 7.91
C VAL A 32 12.10 -0.02 7.48
N GLU A 33 12.82 -1.02 7.01
CA GLU A 33 14.21 -0.87 6.64
C GLU A 33 14.36 -0.67 5.13
N THR A 34 15.17 0.30 4.76
CA THR A 34 15.54 0.54 3.37
C THR A 34 16.87 -0.14 3.09
N LEU A 35 16.90 -0.98 2.07
CA LEU A 35 18.09 -1.72 1.67
C LEU A 35 18.73 -1.08 0.43
N ASN A 36 20.06 -1.14 0.34
CA ASN A 36 20.77 -0.74 -0.87
C ASN A 36 20.82 -1.91 -1.86
N SER A 37 21.44 -1.69 -3.02
CA SER A 37 21.57 -2.72 -4.06
C SER A 37 22.31 -3.97 -3.62
N ASN A 38 23.10 -3.89 -2.55
CA ASN A 38 23.84 -5.01 -1.98
C ASN A 38 23.07 -5.74 -0.87
N GLY A 39 21.84 -5.32 -0.59
CA GLY A 39 21.03 -5.92 0.45
C GLY A 39 21.37 -5.45 1.86
N LYS A 40 22.16 -4.40 2.00
CA LYS A 40 22.49 -3.84 3.32
C LYS A 40 21.49 -2.78 3.73
N ILE A 41 21.17 -2.76 5.01
CA ILE A 41 20.30 -1.74 5.60
C ILE A 41 21.03 -0.42 5.59
N VAL A 42 20.49 0.58 4.88
CA VAL A 42 21.05 1.94 4.83
C VAL A 42 20.22 2.93 5.64
N GLU A 43 18.98 2.60 5.93
CA GLU A 43 18.08 3.46 6.69
C GLU A 43 17.00 2.60 7.33
N SER A 44 16.53 3.02 8.49
CA SER A 44 15.36 2.42 9.15
C SER A 44 14.45 3.55 9.59
N ASN A 45 13.21 3.51 9.13
CA ASN A 45 12.19 4.50 9.47
C ASN A 45 11.04 3.84 10.20
N GLU A 46 10.41 4.58 11.09
CA GLU A 46 9.27 4.11 11.85
C GLU A 46 8.00 4.68 11.24
N TYR A 47 6.97 3.84 11.17
CA TYR A 47 5.66 4.23 10.64
C TYR A 47 4.56 3.78 11.59
N GLU A 48 3.54 4.61 11.73
CA GLU A 48 2.32 4.21 12.44
C GLU A 48 1.35 3.59 11.44
N VAL A 49 0.78 2.44 11.79
CA VAL A 49 -0.24 1.78 10.98
C VAL A 49 -1.59 2.48 11.19
N ILE A 50 -2.10 3.12 10.15
CA ILE A 50 -3.39 3.81 10.20
C ILE A 50 -4.52 2.82 9.95
N ASP A 51 -4.35 1.95 8.99
CA ASP A 51 -5.32 0.90 8.65
C ASP A 51 -4.66 -0.18 7.81
N LYS A 52 -5.28 -1.33 7.71
CA LYS A 52 -4.86 -2.38 6.79
C LYS A 52 -6.04 -3.28 6.43
N ILE A 53 -5.97 -3.91 5.26
CA ILE A 53 -6.90 -4.96 4.85
C ILE A 53 -6.10 -6.18 4.38
N ASN A 54 -6.62 -7.35 4.67
CA ASN A 54 -6.02 -8.62 4.28
C ASN A 54 -7.10 -9.54 3.73
N GLY A 55 -7.42 -9.35 2.46
CA GLY A 55 -8.43 -10.14 1.74
C GLY A 55 -7.91 -10.47 0.35
N THR A 56 -8.80 -10.47 -0.62
CA THR A 56 -8.40 -10.59 -2.04
C THR A 56 -7.51 -9.43 -2.46
N THR A 57 -7.71 -8.27 -1.85
CA THR A 57 -6.81 -7.13 -1.95
C THR A 57 -6.10 -6.96 -0.61
N GLN A 58 -4.78 -6.85 -0.65
CA GLN A 58 -3.97 -6.54 0.53
C GLN A 58 -3.43 -5.13 0.40
N ALA A 59 -3.74 -4.29 1.39
CA ALA A 59 -3.28 -2.91 1.42
C ALA A 59 -3.02 -2.46 2.85
N ILE A 60 -2.09 -1.55 3.00
CA ILE A 60 -1.78 -0.93 4.28
C ILE A 60 -1.71 0.58 4.12
N ALA A 61 -2.16 1.30 5.12
CA ALA A 61 -2.01 2.74 5.21
C ALA A 61 -1.10 3.06 6.38
N VAL A 62 -0.02 3.78 6.13
CA VAL A 62 0.98 4.12 7.14
C VAL A 62 1.33 5.60 7.06
N ALA A 63 1.72 6.17 8.19
CA ALA A 63 2.23 7.53 8.26
C ALA A 63 3.58 7.53 8.98
N PRO A 64 4.55 8.35 8.52
CA PRO A 64 5.88 8.34 9.12
C PRO A 64 5.88 8.92 10.52
N VAL A 65 6.65 8.30 11.42
CA VAL A 65 6.90 8.81 12.77
C VAL A 65 8.24 9.53 12.75
N ILE A 66 8.21 10.83 13.01
CA ILE A 66 9.39 11.69 12.99
C ILE A 66 9.56 12.31 14.37
N ASP A 67 10.71 12.05 15.01
CA ASP A 67 11.02 12.54 16.34
C ASP A 67 9.90 12.21 17.36
N GLY A 68 9.39 10.98 17.27
CA GLY A 68 8.36 10.48 18.19
C GLY A 68 6.95 10.97 17.88
N LYS A 69 6.77 11.73 16.78
CA LYS A 69 5.45 12.24 16.38
C LYS A 69 5.09 11.75 14.99
N THR A 70 3.87 11.25 14.83
CA THR A 70 3.37 10.80 13.55
C THR A 70 2.95 11.98 12.69
N ASP A 71 3.45 12.03 11.47
CA ASP A 71 3.07 13.04 10.49
C ASP A 71 1.93 12.49 9.61
N TYR A 72 0.70 12.73 10.01
CA TYR A 72 -0.47 12.22 9.32
C TYR A 72 -0.71 12.88 7.94
N SER A 73 -0.03 14.00 7.68
CA SER A 73 -0.10 14.65 6.36
C SER A 73 0.69 13.90 5.28
N GLN A 74 1.52 12.93 5.70
CA GLN A 74 2.34 12.09 4.83
C GLN A 74 1.82 10.65 4.77
N THR A 75 0.54 10.43 4.97
CA THR A 75 -0.02 9.07 4.94
C THR A 75 0.10 8.48 3.55
N ALA A 76 0.62 7.26 3.49
CA ALA A 76 0.77 6.49 2.26
C ALA A 76 -0.13 5.27 2.29
N ILE A 77 -0.84 5.03 1.20
CA ILE A 77 -1.57 3.78 0.97
C ILE A 77 -0.75 2.94 0.01
N VAL A 78 -0.38 1.74 0.44
CA VAL A 78 0.45 0.82 -0.34
C VAL A 78 -0.33 -0.48 -0.55
N VAL A 79 -0.53 -0.83 -1.81
CA VAL A 79 -1.29 -2.01 -2.22
C VAL A 79 -0.33 -3.07 -2.74
N ALA A 80 -0.37 -4.25 -2.15
CA ALA A 80 0.45 -5.37 -2.58
C ALA A 80 -0.02 -5.89 -3.93
N GLY A 81 0.88 -6.55 -4.65
CA GLY A 81 0.51 -7.27 -5.86
C GLY A 81 -0.45 -8.41 -5.55
N THR A 82 -1.12 -8.89 -6.58
CA THR A 82 -2.08 -9.97 -6.41
C THR A 82 -1.42 -11.23 -5.86
N GLN A 83 -2.17 -11.97 -5.03
CA GLN A 83 -1.68 -13.18 -4.37
C GLN A 83 -1.78 -14.43 -5.21
N LEU A 84 -1.82 -14.28 -6.49
CA LEU A 84 -2.05 -15.40 -7.38
C LEU A 84 -0.80 -16.27 -7.59
N ILE A 85 0.33 -15.81 -7.10
CA ILE A 85 1.61 -16.43 -7.40
C ILE A 85 2.05 -17.34 -6.27
N GLY A 86 2.38 -18.57 -6.60
CA GLY A 86 3.19 -19.43 -5.76
C GLY A 86 2.47 -20.33 -4.80
N LYS A 87 1.16 -20.50 -4.90
CA LYS A 87 0.47 -21.39 -3.98
C LYS A 87 0.09 -22.73 -4.58
N GLU A 88 -0.55 -22.77 -5.71
CA GLU A 88 -0.98 -24.01 -6.34
C GLU A 88 -1.18 -23.80 -7.84
N GLY A 89 -0.81 -24.73 -8.67
CA GLY A 89 -1.13 -24.71 -10.08
C GLY A 89 -0.58 -23.51 -10.84
N PHE A 90 0.72 -23.46 -10.99
CA PHE A 90 1.41 -22.35 -11.65
C PHE A 90 0.78 -21.91 -12.98
N GLY A 91 0.27 -22.84 -13.77
CA GLY A 91 -0.38 -22.54 -15.04
C GLY A 91 -1.73 -21.82 -14.85
N GLU A 92 -2.47 -22.22 -13.84
CA GLU A 92 -3.75 -21.61 -13.50
C GLU A 92 -3.57 -20.20 -12.98
N GLU A 93 -2.57 -19.98 -12.15
CA GLU A 93 -2.23 -18.67 -11.62
C GLU A 93 -1.81 -17.70 -12.73
N ALA A 94 -1.00 -18.16 -13.67
CA ALA A 94 -0.61 -17.35 -14.82
C ALA A 94 -1.81 -16.94 -15.66
N TRP A 95 -2.77 -17.84 -15.85
CA TRP A 95 -4.01 -17.56 -16.57
C TRP A 95 -4.85 -16.51 -15.83
N ASN A 96 -5.03 -16.68 -14.53
CA ASN A 96 -5.78 -15.74 -13.69
C ASN A 96 -5.12 -14.37 -13.68
N SER A 97 -3.81 -14.30 -13.64
CA SER A 97 -3.07 -13.05 -13.72
C SER A 97 -3.34 -12.32 -15.03
N THR A 98 -3.33 -13.05 -16.15
CA THR A 98 -3.64 -12.50 -17.47
C THR A 98 -5.07 -11.96 -17.52
N LYS A 99 -6.00 -12.71 -16.97
CA LYS A 99 -7.40 -12.30 -16.89
C LYS A 99 -7.56 -11.02 -16.08
N ASN A 100 -6.92 -10.93 -14.92
CA ASN A 100 -6.97 -9.74 -14.08
C ASN A 100 -6.40 -8.51 -14.79
N VAL A 101 -5.33 -8.67 -15.55
CA VAL A 101 -4.75 -7.59 -16.34
C VAL A 101 -5.75 -7.09 -17.40
N ILE A 102 -6.44 -7.99 -18.05
CA ILE A 102 -7.46 -7.64 -19.03
C ILE A 102 -8.61 -6.88 -18.37
N GLU A 103 -9.09 -7.37 -17.24
CA GLU A 103 -10.15 -6.72 -16.46
C GLU A 103 -9.71 -5.35 -15.97
N ALA A 104 -8.48 -5.22 -15.51
CA ALA A 104 -7.92 -3.95 -15.06
C ALA A 104 -7.93 -2.90 -16.19
N ARG A 105 -7.60 -3.32 -17.41
CA ARG A 105 -7.61 -2.43 -18.57
C ARG A 105 -9.02 -1.95 -18.90
N SER A 106 -10.03 -2.76 -18.64
CA SER A 106 -11.43 -2.37 -18.85
C SER A 106 -11.97 -1.48 -17.74
N GLY A 107 -11.25 -1.33 -16.64
CA GLY A 107 -11.69 -0.53 -15.49
C GLY A 107 -12.76 -1.20 -14.64
N LEU A 108 -12.98 -2.49 -14.83
CA LEU A 108 -14.03 -3.26 -14.18
C LEU A 108 -13.51 -4.24 -13.12
N THR A 109 -12.38 -3.93 -12.49
CA THR A 109 -11.81 -4.83 -11.50
C THR A 109 -12.41 -4.58 -10.12
N PRO A 110 -12.79 -5.65 -9.38
CA PRO A 110 -13.19 -5.52 -7.98
C PRO A 110 -12.12 -4.83 -7.12
N GLN A 111 -10.86 -4.92 -7.52
CA GLN A 111 -9.75 -4.30 -6.80
C GLN A 111 -9.86 -2.78 -6.76
N VAL A 112 -10.40 -2.14 -7.81
CA VAL A 112 -10.64 -0.69 -7.81
C VAL A 112 -11.58 -0.31 -6.68
N ASP A 113 -12.67 -1.05 -6.51
CA ASP A 113 -13.64 -0.80 -5.45
C ASP A 113 -13.02 -1.02 -4.07
N ASP A 114 -12.26 -2.10 -3.91
CA ASP A 114 -11.58 -2.40 -2.64
C ASP A 114 -10.61 -1.28 -2.26
N ILE A 115 -9.83 -0.80 -3.21
CA ILE A 115 -8.86 0.28 -2.98
C ILE A 115 -9.57 1.60 -2.69
N SER A 116 -10.64 1.91 -3.42
CA SER A 116 -11.43 3.12 -3.19
C SER A 116 -12.07 3.10 -1.79
N ASP A 117 -12.64 1.97 -1.39
CA ASP A 117 -13.22 1.82 -0.06
C ASP A 117 -12.15 1.95 1.03
N PHE A 118 -10.97 1.39 0.78
CA PHE A 118 -9.85 1.50 1.72
C PHE A 118 -9.36 2.95 1.82
N TYR A 119 -9.31 3.67 0.72
CA TYR A 119 -8.99 5.10 0.73
C TYR A 119 -9.97 5.87 1.60
N ASP A 120 -11.26 5.67 1.39
CA ASP A 120 -12.31 6.37 2.16
C ASP A 120 -12.24 6.02 3.64
N SER A 121 -12.02 4.74 3.96
CA SER A 121 -11.85 4.28 5.34
C SER A 121 -10.63 4.92 6.01
N THR A 122 -9.51 4.98 5.30
CA THR A 122 -8.28 5.59 5.80
C THR A 122 -8.48 7.09 6.04
N ALA A 123 -9.09 7.79 5.10
CA ALA A 123 -9.36 9.22 5.24
C ALA A 123 -10.28 9.50 6.43
N ALA A 124 -11.30 8.68 6.62
CA ALA A 124 -12.21 8.82 7.76
C ALA A 124 -11.49 8.58 9.10
N LYS A 125 -10.60 7.60 9.17
CA LYS A 125 -9.81 7.34 10.37
C LYS A 125 -8.83 8.44 10.70
N LEU A 126 -8.20 9.02 9.69
CA LEU A 126 -7.32 10.16 9.89
C LEU A 126 -8.06 11.32 10.54
N GLU A 127 -9.26 11.60 10.07
CA GLU A 127 -10.06 12.71 10.62
C GLU A 127 -10.62 12.39 12.01
N LYS A 128 -11.17 11.19 12.18
CA LYS A 128 -11.82 10.80 13.43
C LYS A 128 -10.83 10.52 14.56
N ASP A 129 -9.78 9.77 14.28
CA ASP A 129 -8.86 9.29 15.32
C ASP A 129 -7.68 10.24 15.54
N HIS A 130 -7.31 11.04 14.54
CA HIS A 130 -6.09 11.84 14.56
C HIS A 130 -6.32 13.32 14.29
N GLY A 131 -7.60 13.75 14.20
CA GLY A 131 -7.94 15.15 14.03
C GLY A 131 -7.60 15.73 12.68
N GLY A 132 -7.33 14.90 11.70
CA GLY A 132 -7.00 15.30 10.33
C GLY A 132 -5.73 14.67 9.83
N GLY A 133 -5.46 14.90 8.57
CA GLY A 133 -4.31 14.35 7.86
C GLY A 133 -4.63 14.29 6.39
N SER A 134 -3.68 13.81 5.60
CA SER A 134 -3.91 13.64 4.17
C SER A 134 -3.16 12.44 3.63
N ILE A 135 -3.73 11.84 2.59
CA ILE A 135 -3.10 10.74 1.87
C ILE A 135 -2.29 11.35 0.74
N SER A 136 -0.98 11.42 0.95
CA SER A 136 -0.06 12.09 0.02
C SER A 136 0.50 11.17 -1.05
N ASN A 137 0.51 9.86 -0.78
CA ASN A 137 1.11 8.86 -1.66
C ASN A 137 0.20 7.65 -1.78
N MET A 138 0.14 7.08 -2.99
CA MET A 138 -0.44 5.76 -3.21
C MET A 138 0.52 4.94 -4.07
N SER A 139 0.63 3.67 -3.77
CA SER A 139 1.53 2.76 -4.48
C SER A 139 0.85 1.43 -4.74
N GLY A 140 1.06 0.91 -5.93
CA GLY A 140 0.64 -0.44 -6.32
C GLY A 140 1.84 -1.23 -6.82
N PHE A 141 1.71 -2.54 -6.79
CA PHE A 141 2.75 -3.45 -7.29
C PHE A 141 2.16 -4.34 -8.37
N SER A 142 2.84 -4.41 -9.51
CA SER A 142 2.47 -5.27 -10.63
C SER A 142 1.00 -5.03 -11.07
N GLN A 143 0.13 -5.98 -10.86
CA GLN A 143 -1.27 -5.94 -11.32
C GLN A 143 -2.12 -4.92 -10.56
N SER A 144 -1.74 -4.53 -9.36
CA SER A 144 -2.48 -3.52 -8.60
C SER A 144 -2.19 -2.10 -9.09
N GLY A 145 -1.13 -1.90 -9.85
CA GLY A 145 -0.73 -0.58 -10.35
C GLY A 145 -1.85 0.18 -11.06
N PRO A 146 -2.50 -0.38 -12.09
CA PRO A 146 -3.58 0.32 -12.79
C PRO A 146 -4.76 0.70 -11.90
N ALA A 147 -5.15 -0.19 -10.98
CA ALA A 147 -6.25 0.08 -10.05
C ALA A 147 -5.87 1.21 -9.09
N VAL A 148 -4.66 1.20 -8.55
CA VAL A 148 -4.14 2.26 -7.69
C VAL A 148 -4.11 3.59 -8.44
N ALA A 149 -3.61 3.60 -9.66
CA ALA A 149 -3.54 4.83 -10.47
C ALA A 149 -4.93 5.42 -10.69
N LYS A 150 -5.93 4.59 -10.95
CA LYS A 150 -7.30 5.05 -11.15
C LYS A 150 -7.89 5.67 -9.89
N VAL A 151 -7.76 5.00 -8.76
CA VAL A 151 -8.27 5.50 -7.47
C VAL A 151 -7.55 6.78 -7.07
N ALA A 152 -6.22 6.82 -7.21
CA ALA A 152 -5.42 7.99 -6.88
C ALA A 152 -5.82 9.20 -7.74
N ALA A 153 -6.09 8.99 -9.02
CA ALA A 153 -6.56 10.06 -9.90
C ALA A 153 -7.94 10.58 -9.49
N GLN A 154 -8.84 9.69 -9.10
CA GLN A 154 -10.18 10.06 -8.64
C GLN A 154 -10.15 10.93 -7.38
N HIS A 155 -9.18 10.67 -6.50
CA HIS A 155 -9.05 11.39 -5.23
C HIS A 155 -7.95 12.46 -5.26
N GLN A 156 -7.35 12.71 -6.42
CA GLN A 156 -6.33 13.74 -6.61
C GLN A 156 -5.13 13.58 -5.66
N VAL A 157 -4.68 12.34 -5.47
CA VAL A 157 -3.51 12.05 -4.65
C VAL A 157 -2.27 12.61 -5.33
N PRO A 158 -1.42 13.39 -4.62
CA PRO A 158 -0.29 14.10 -5.25
C PRO A 158 0.77 13.21 -5.86
N LYS A 159 1.05 12.06 -5.25
CA LYS A 159 2.11 11.16 -5.71
C LYS A 159 1.61 9.74 -5.88
N ILE A 160 1.92 9.16 -7.01
CA ILE A 160 1.59 7.78 -7.35
C ILE A 160 2.91 7.10 -7.72
N THR A 161 3.25 6.02 -7.02
CA THR A 161 4.48 5.27 -7.27
C THR A 161 4.13 3.80 -7.45
N ASN A 162 4.15 3.33 -8.69
CA ASN A 162 3.86 1.93 -9.00
C ASN A 162 5.14 1.18 -9.35
N PHE A 163 5.19 -0.07 -8.93
CA PHE A 163 6.32 -0.97 -9.17
C PHE A 163 5.88 -2.16 -10.01
N MET A 164 6.81 -2.68 -10.80
CA MET A 164 6.58 -3.86 -11.63
C MET A 164 7.42 -5.04 -11.18
#